data_6d0d48f393eddef74ca721d60d7dd49e
#
_entry.id   6d0d48f393eddef74ca721d60d7dd49e
#
_cell.length_a   1.000
_cell.length_b   1.000
_cell.length_c   1.000
_cell.angle_alpha   90.00
_cell.angle_beta   90.00
_cell.angle_gamma   90.00
#
_symmetry.space_group_name_H-M   'P 1'
#
loop_
_entity.id
_entity.type
_entity.pdbx_description
1 polymer ?
#
loop_
_entity_poly.entity_id
_entity_poly.type
_entity_poly.pdbx_seq_one_letter_code
_entity_poly.pdbx_strand_id
1 'polypeptide(L)'
;VLYGGEKVTHFTVTKEAVRKLVYTPEIFVVELSIDGNKTMAIVKDMQFQPVTDEILHMDFLEVSKDKAVVMEVPVVLEGHAEGVKAGGKLSLQMRKLKVKAIYDQIPEKLTINVDHLGLGKTMQVGALHFEGLELMNAKNAVVCAVQLTRAARGAQAKA
;
A
#
# COMPACT_ATOMS: atom_id res chain seq x y z
N VAL A 1 6.60 -19.68 -1.87
CA VAL A 1 5.49 -20.62 -1.65
C VAL A 1 4.23 -20.05 -2.29
N LEU A 2 3.47 -20.85 -3.02
CA LEU A 2 2.15 -20.51 -3.55
C LEU A 2 1.09 -21.21 -2.69
N TYR A 3 0.11 -20.44 -2.20
CA TYR A 3 -1.02 -20.94 -1.41
C TYR A 3 -2.31 -20.17 -1.73
N GLY A 4 -3.44 -20.61 -1.17
CA GLY A 4 -4.78 -20.02 -1.41
C GLY A 4 -5.64 -20.77 -2.42
N GLY A 5 -5.05 -21.67 -3.21
CA GLY A 5 -5.74 -22.64 -4.07
C GLY A 5 -6.03 -23.97 -3.36
N GLU A 6 -6.19 -25.02 -4.16
CA GLU A 6 -6.44 -26.37 -3.62
C GLU A 6 -5.21 -27.00 -2.95
N LYS A 7 -4.01 -26.63 -3.39
CA LYS A 7 -2.74 -27.18 -2.91
C LYS A 7 -1.74 -26.08 -2.62
N VAL A 8 -0.93 -26.31 -1.59
CA VAL A 8 0.25 -25.48 -1.33
C VAL A 8 1.41 -26.02 -2.16
N THR A 9 1.99 -25.16 -2.98
CA THR A 9 3.11 -25.53 -3.86
C THR A 9 4.39 -24.79 -3.41
N HIS A 10 5.44 -25.57 -3.17
CA HIS A 10 6.77 -25.05 -2.87
C HIS A 10 7.62 -25.10 -4.15
N PHE A 11 8.26 -24.00 -4.48
CA PHE A 11 9.10 -23.90 -5.67
C PHE A 11 10.28 -22.95 -5.42
N THR A 12 11.29 -23.04 -6.25
CA THR A 12 12.44 -22.14 -6.24
C THR A 12 12.48 -21.32 -7.49
N VAL A 13 12.86 -20.06 -7.38
CA VAL A 13 13.01 -19.13 -8.51
C VAL A 13 14.36 -18.44 -8.46
N THR A 14 14.86 -18.04 -9.62
CA THR A 14 16.08 -17.23 -9.69
C THR A 14 15.80 -15.80 -9.27
N LYS A 15 16.79 -15.14 -8.66
CA LYS A 15 16.72 -13.74 -8.24
C LYS A 15 16.35 -12.80 -9.41
N GLU A 16 16.83 -13.11 -10.60
CA GLU A 16 16.57 -12.33 -11.81
C GLU A 16 15.11 -12.34 -12.23
N ALA A 17 14.45 -13.50 -12.12
CA ALA A 17 13.03 -13.65 -12.49
C ALA A 17 12.09 -12.80 -11.63
N VAL A 18 12.40 -12.65 -10.34
CA VAL A 18 11.57 -11.88 -9.39
C VAL A 18 12.03 -10.44 -9.20
N ARG A 19 13.14 -10.03 -9.80
CA ARG A 19 13.72 -8.70 -9.61
C ARG A 19 12.72 -7.57 -9.87
N LYS A 20 11.94 -7.66 -10.94
CA LYS A 20 10.92 -6.64 -11.27
C LYS A 20 9.83 -6.53 -10.23
N LEU A 21 9.42 -7.66 -9.62
CA LEU A 21 8.37 -7.68 -8.59
C LEU A 21 8.83 -7.04 -7.29
N VAL A 22 10.11 -7.20 -6.94
CA VAL A 22 10.66 -6.76 -5.67
C VAL A 22 10.95 -5.27 -5.64
N TYR A 23 11.49 -4.73 -6.72
CA TYR A 23 11.94 -3.33 -6.77
C TYR A 23 10.87 -2.35 -7.30
N THR A 24 9.66 -2.81 -7.52
CA THR A 24 8.53 -1.94 -7.89
C THR A 24 7.59 -1.79 -6.70
N PRO A 25 7.27 -0.56 -6.29
CA PRO A 25 6.37 -0.31 -5.15
C PRO A 25 4.91 -0.62 -5.46
N GLU A 26 4.58 -0.85 -6.71
CA GLU A 26 3.24 -1.11 -7.20
C GLU A 26 2.84 -2.57 -6.97
N ILE A 27 1.54 -2.81 -6.93
CA ILE A 27 0.99 -4.16 -6.76
C ILE A 27 0.73 -4.75 -8.14
N PHE A 28 1.22 -5.96 -8.35
CA PHE A 28 1.01 -6.69 -9.59
C PHE A 28 0.32 -8.03 -9.35
N VAL A 29 -0.56 -8.37 -10.29
CA VAL A 29 -0.99 -9.75 -10.46
C VAL A 29 0.05 -10.44 -11.34
N VAL A 30 0.58 -11.53 -10.87
CA VAL A 30 1.66 -12.30 -11.50
C VAL A 30 1.10 -13.58 -12.05
N GLU A 31 1.36 -13.86 -13.32
CA GLU A 31 1.13 -15.19 -13.87
C GLU A 31 2.33 -16.08 -13.54
N LEU A 32 2.13 -17.02 -12.64
CA LEU A 32 3.13 -18.02 -12.28
C LEU A 32 2.95 -19.24 -13.18
N SER A 33 4.00 -19.59 -13.91
CA SER A 33 4.07 -20.84 -14.68
C SER A 33 4.97 -21.83 -13.95
N ILE A 34 4.35 -22.80 -13.28
CA ILE A 34 5.05 -23.84 -12.53
C ILE A 34 4.72 -25.19 -13.18
N ASP A 35 5.75 -25.88 -13.66
CA ASP A 35 5.63 -27.19 -14.33
C ASP A 35 4.56 -27.22 -15.45
N GLY A 36 4.42 -26.11 -16.19
CA GLY A 36 3.45 -25.98 -17.27
C GLY A 36 2.04 -25.54 -16.84
N ASN A 37 1.77 -25.46 -15.57
CA ASN A 37 0.51 -24.93 -15.03
C ASN A 37 0.63 -23.42 -14.82
N LYS A 38 -0.30 -22.68 -15.38
CA LYS A 38 -0.39 -21.24 -15.25
C LYS A 38 -1.39 -20.86 -14.16
N THR A 39 -0.95 -20.11 -13.17
CA THR A 39 -1.78 -19.68 -12.04
C THR A 39 -1.59 -18.18 -11.83
N MET A 40 -2.70 -17.48 -11.62
CA MET A 40 -2.66 -16.06 -11.27
C MET A 40 -2.46 -15.92 -9.77
N ALA A 41 -1.46 -15.16 -9.37
CA ALA A 41 -1.13 -14.96 -7.97
C ALA A 41 -0.71 -13.51 -7.69
N ILE A 42 -0.80 -13.12 -6.44
CA ILE A 42 -0.28 -11.86 -5.93
C ILE A 42 0.84 -12.13 -4.92
N VAL A 43 1.79 -11.22 -4.85
CA VAL A 43 2.83 -11.26 -3.82
C VAL A 43 2.19 -10.82 -2.50
N LYS A 44 2.23 -11.70 -1.50
CA LYS A 44 1.66 -11.45 -0.17
C LYS A 44 2.68 -10.94 0.81
N ASP A 45 3.83 -11.59 0.86
CA ASP A 45 4.93 -11.22 1.75
C ASP A 45 6.28 -11.54 1.12
N MET A 46 7.30 -10.81 1.56
CA MET A 46 8.69 -10.98 1.11
C MET A 46 9.63 -10.85 2.30
N GLN A 47 10.55 -11.81 2.41
CA GLN A 47 11.58 -11.80 3.44
C GLN A 47 12.94 -11.52 2.82
N PHE A 48 13.64 -10.55 3.40
CA PHE A 48 14.96 -10.13 2.97
C PHE A 48 16.02 -10.44 4.03
N GLN A 49 17.22 -10.71 3.59
CA GLN A 49 18.35 -10.79 4.48
C GLN A 49 18.78 -9.38 4.91
N PRO A 50 18.86 -9.08 6.23
CA PRO A 50 19.07 -7.70 6.70
C PRO A 50 20.42 -7.08 6.33
N VAL A 51 21.40 -7.88 5.95
CA VAL A 51 22.77 -7.43 5.65
C VAL A 51 23.01 -7.26 4.15
N THR A 52 22.49 -8.17 3.34
CA THR A 52 22.77 -8.22 1.89
C THR A 52 21.58 -7.79 1.05
N ASP A 53 20.42 -7.52 1.67
CA ASP A 53 19.14 -7.25 1.00
C ASP A 53 18.72 -8.33 -0.02
N GLU A 54 19.24 -9.56 0.18
CA GLU A 54 18.89 -10.68 -0.66
C GLU A 54 17.52 -11.25 -0.28
N ILE A 55 16.75 -11.64 -1.27
CA ILE A 55 15.45 -12.26 -1.08
C ILE A 55 15.66 -13.68 -0.58
N LEU A 56 15.15 -13.97 0.63
CA LEU A 56 15.19 -15.29 1.23
C LEU A 56 13.95 -16.11 0.91
N HIS A 57 12.78 -15.45 0.96
CA HIS A 57 11.49 -16.10 0.79
C HIS A 57 10.45 -15.15 0.20
N MET A 58 9.55 -15.69 -0.60
CA MET A 58 8.41 -14.98 -1.14
C MET A 58 7.15 -15.84 -1.02
N ASP A 59 6.09 -15.20 -0.55
CA ASP A 59 4.77 -15.79 -0.43
C ASP A 59 3.87 -15.26 -1.54
N PHE A 60 3.32 -16.19 -2.31
CA PHE A 60 2.36 -15.92 -3.35
C PHE A 60 0.99 -16.44 -2.94
N LEU A 61 -0.01 -15.62 -3.04
CA LEU A 61 -1.41 -15.98 -2.82
C LEU A 61 -2.09 -16.14 -4.17
N GLU A 62 -2.61 -17.34 -4.43
CA GLU A 62 -3.43 -17.60 -5.61
C GLU A 62 -4.71 -16.77 -5.57
N VAL A 63 -5.04 -16.12 -6.67
CA VAL A 63 -6.22 -15.28 -6.79
C VAL A 63 -7.19 -15.84 -7.81
N SER A 64 -8.46 -15.81 -7.47
CA SER A 64 -9.58 -16.18 -8.34
C SER A 64 -10.54 -15.01 -8.47
N LYS A 65 -11.26 -14.92 -9.56
CA LYS A 65 -12.26 -13.86 -9.80
C LYS A 65 -13.40 -13.86 -8.80
N ASP A 66 -13.64 -14.99 -8.15
CA ASP A 66 -14.76 -15.18 -7.23
C ASP A 66 -14.40 -14.92 -5.76
N LYS A 67 -13.10 -14.77 -5.44
CA LYS A 67 -12.65 -14.60 -4.06
C LYS A 67 -12.11 -13.20 -3.83
N ALA A 68 -12.66 -12.50 -2.82
CA ALA A 68 -12.10 -11.26 -2.34
C ALA A 68 -10.77 -11.52 -1.60
N VAL A 69 -9.74 -10.76 -1.95
CA VAL A 69 -8.41 -10.85 -1.35
C VAL A 69 -8.11 -9.61 -0.53
N VAL A 70 -7.33 -9.79 0.53
CA VAL A 70 -6.84 -8.68 1.35
C VAL A 70 -5.41 -8.37 0.95
N MET A 71 -5.19 -7.14 0.48
CA MET A 71 -3.88 -6.65 0.04
C MET A 71 -3.50 -5.35 0.72
N GLU A 72 -2.20 -5.08 0.77
CA GLU A 72 -1.64 -3.81 1.21
C GLU A 72 -1.32 -2.95 0.00
N VAL A 73 -2.16 -1.94 -0.26
CA VAL A 73 -2.01 -1.03 -1.40
C VAL A 73 -1.24 0.22 -0.96
N PRO A 74 -0.22 0.65 -1.72
CA PRO A 74 0.52 1.87 -1.40
C PRO A 74 -0.35 3.11 -1.56
N VAL A 75 -0.15 4.06 -0.65
CA VAL A 75 -0.85 5.35 -0.64
C VAL A 75 0.04 6.43 -1.25
N VAL A 76 -0.51 7.15 -2.21
CA VAL A 76 0.09 8.33 -2.82
C VAL A 76 -0.75 9.55 -2.48
N LEU A 77 -0.12 10.59 -1.96
CA LEU A 77 -0.79 11.87 -1.69
C LEU A 77 -0.71 12.74 -2.94
N GLU A 78 -1.84 13.29 -3.35
CA GLU A 78 -1.96 14.18 -4.50
C GLU A 78 -2.50 15.54 -4.05
N GLY A 79 -2.01 16.61 -4.70
CA GLY A 79 -2.39 17.98 -4.40
C GLY A 79 -1.44 18.71 -3.45
N HIS A 80 -1.81 19.93 -3.10
CA HIS A 80 -1.04 20.82 -2.25
C HIS A 80 -1.86 21.27 -1.04
N ALA A 81 -1.70 20.56 0.08
CA ALA A 81 -2.43 20.86 1.30
C ALA A 81 -2.32 22.37 1.67
N GLU A 82 -3.45 23.00 1.95
CA GLU A 82 -3.51 24.40 2.43
C GLU A 82 -2.65 24.62 3.67
N GLY A 83 -2.59 23.62 4.55
CA GLY A 83 -1.75 23.68 5.74
C GLY A 83 -0.25 23.70 5.45
N VAL A 84 0.19 23.15 4.31
CA VAL A 84 1.60 23.26 3.86
C VAL A 84 1.88 24.66 3.36
N LYS A 85 0.95 25.28 2.62
CA LYS A 85 1.07 26.70 2.21
C LYS A 85 1.12 27.63 3.41
N ALA A 86 0.47 27.27 4.51
CA ALA A 86 0.50 28.00 5.78
C ALA A 86 1.74 27.69 6.65
N GLY A 87 2.76 27.00 6.11
CA GLY A 87 4.02 26.71 6.79
C GLY A 87 4.02 25.41 7.60
N GLY A 88 3.02 24.53 7.44
CA GLY A 88 3.00 23.19 7.99
C GLY A 88 3.86 22.20 7.19
N LYS A 89 4.09 21.04 7.77
CA LYS A 89 4.76 19.90 7.13
C LYS A 89 3.79 18.74 6.96
N LEU A 90 3.56 18.34 5.72
CA LEU A 90 2.76 17.14 5.42
C LEU A 90 3.57 15.89 5.81
N SER A 91 2.97 15.04 6.61
CA SER A 91 3.56 13.79 7.09
C SER A 91 2.61 12.63 6.77
N LEU A 92 3.09 11.69 5.98
CA LEU A 92 2.40 10.43 5.69
C LEU A 92 2.71 9.45 6.83
N GLN A 93 1.70 9.06 7.59
CA GLN A 93 1.82 8.13 8.71
C GLN A 93 1.70 6.68 8.24
N MET A 94 0.75 6.43 7.35
CA MET A 94 0.51 5.10 6.79
C MET A 94 0.83 5.10 5.30
N ARG A 95 1.90 4.40 4.93
CA ARG A 95 2.35 4.31 3.54
C ARG A 95 1.56 3.28 2.74
N LYS A 96 0.90 2.34 3.41
CA LYS A 96 0.09 1.28 2.81
C LYS A 96 -1.22 1.16 3.57
N LEU A 97 -2.30 0.88 2.86
CA LEU A 97 -3.61 0.57 3.43
C LEU A 97 -3.99 -0.85 3.08
N LYS A 98 -4.56 -1.56 4.06
CA LYS A 98 -5.12 -2.91 3.86
C LYS A 98 -6.50 -2.76 3.26
N VAL A 99 -6.66 -3.24 2.04
CA VAL A 99 -7.94 -3.25 1.32
C VAL A 99 -8.36 -4.68 1.05
N LYS A 100 -9.68 -4.90 1.09
CA LYS A 100 -10.30 -6.16 0.73
C LYS A 100 -11.19 -5.90 -0.48
N ALA A 101 -10.89 -6.54 -1.58
CA ALA A 101 -11.68 -6.48 -2.81
C ALA A 101 -11.35 -7.67 -3.71
N ILE A 102 -12.08 -7.80 -4.82
CA ILE A 102 -11.72 -8.70 -5.91
C ILE A 102 -10.46 -8.14 -6.57
N TYR A 103 -9.50 -8.99 -6.92
CA TYR A 103 -8.19 -8.55 -7.43
C TYR A 103 -8.28 -7.62 -8.66
N ASP A 104 -9.32 -7.77 -9.47
CA ASP A 104 -9.56 -6.99 -10.69
C ASP A 104 -9.96 -5.52 -10.40
N GLN A 105 -10.45 -5.26 -9.17
CA GLN A 105 -10.88 -3.94 -8.72
C GLN A 105 -9.82 -3.21 -7.87
N ILE A 106 -8.73 -3.89 -7.52
CA ILE A 106 -7.69 -3.30 -6.68
C ILE A 106 -6.76 -2.45 -7.55
N PRO A 107 -6.68 -1.14 -7.33
CA PRO A 107 -5.77 -0.28 -8.06
C PRO A 107 -4.32 -0.50 -7.62
N GLU A 108 -3.38 -0.24 -8.50
CA GLU A 108 -1.94 -0.31 -8.20
C GLU A 108 -1.52 0.61 -7.06
N LYS A 109 -2.21 1.73 -6.90
CA LYS A 109 -1.96 2.74 -5.85
C LYS A 109 -3.27 3.44 -5.46
N LEU A 110 -3.37 3.83 -4.20
CA LEU A 110 -4.47 4.64 -3.69
C LEU A 110 -4.07 6.11 -3.68
N THR A 111 -4.70 6.90 -4.52
CA THR A 111 -4.47 8.34 -4.57
C THR A 111 -5.40 9.06 -3.60
N ILE A 112 -4.83 9.86 -2.71
CA ILE A 112 -5.58 10.64 -1.72
C ILE A 112 -5.33 12.12 -1.97
N ASN A 113 -6.40 12.86 -2.27
CA ASN A 113 -6.32 14.31 -2.39
C ASN A 113 -6.23 14.97 -1.01
N VAL A 114 -5.21 15.82 -0.84
CA VAL A 114 -4.93 16.52 0.43
C VAL A 114 -5.13 18.04 0.36
N ASP A 115 -5.64 18.59 -0.75
CA ASP A 115 -5.76 20.04 -0.96
C ASP A 115 -6.48 20.75 0.19
N HIS A 116 -7.57 20.17 0.67
CA HIS A 116 -8.41 20.70 1.76
C HIS A 116 -7.85 20.47 3.16
N LEU A 117 -6.64 19.88 3.28
CA LEU A 117 -6.07 19.57 4.58
C LEU A 117 -5.37 20.81 5.18
N GLY A 118 -6.03 21.42 6.16
CA GLY A 118 -5.53 22.60 6.88
C GLY A 118 -4.39 22.29 7.87
N LEU A 119 -3.83 23.34 8.43
CA LEU A 119 -2.73 23.28 9.40
C LEU A 119 -3.18 22.54 10.67
N GLY A 120 -2.40 21.57 11.14
CA GLY A 120 -2.70 20.77 12.32
C GLY A 120 -3.84 19.75 12.14
N LYS A 121 -4.39 19.62 10.94
CA LYS A 121 -5.43 18.64 10.65
C LYS A 121 -4.84 17.28 10.26
N THR A 122 -5.61 16.25 10.56
CA THR A 122 -5.28 14.84 10.24
C THR A 122 -6.36 14.26 9.33
N MET A 123 -5.96 13.38 8.45
CA MET A 123 -6.89 12.58 7.64
C MET A 123 -6.88 11.14 8.15
N GLN A 124 -8.07 10.65 8.48
CA GLN A 124 -8.27 9.30 9.01
C GLN A 124 -8.79 8.35 7.92
N VAL A 125 -8.56 7.06 8.12
CA VAL A 125 -9.05 6.01 7.22
C VAL A 125 -10.57 6.09 7.02
N GLY A 126 -11.33 6.41 8.08
CA GLY A 126 -12.78 6.53 8.04
C GLY A 126 -13.32 7.68 7.18
N ALA A 127 -12.49 8.66 6.82
CA ALA A 127 -12.85 9.75 5.92
C ALA A 127 -12.57 9.42 4.45
N LEU A 128 -11.93 8.28 4.17
CA LEU A 128 -11.58 7.85 2.83
C LEU A 128 -12.66 6.90 2.30
N HIS A 129 -13.11 7.17 1.09
CA HIS A 129 -14.03 6.33 0.35
C HIS A 129 -13.45 5.97 -1.01
N PHE A 130 -13.33 4.69 -1.28
CA PHE A 130 -12.90 4.16 -2.58
C PHE A 130 -13.99 3.21 -3.08
N GLU A 131 -14.44 3.39 -4.31
CA GLU A 131 -15.47 2.55 -4.91
C GLU A 131 -14.97 1.11 -5.07
N GLY A 132 -15.77 0.15 -4.62
CA GLY A 132 -15.44 -1.28 -4.74
C GLY A 132 -14.38 -1.80 -3.77
N LEU A 133 -13.82 -0.96 -2.88
CA LEU A 133 -12.79 -1.35 -1.92
C LEU A 133 -13.29 -1.26 -0.48
N GLU A 134 -13.10 -2.33 0.27
CA GLU A 134 -13.34 -2.36 1.71
C GLU A 134 -12.03 -2.11 2.46
N LEU A 135 -11.94 -1.00 3.20
CA LEU A 135 -10.76 -0.68 4.02
C LEU A 135 -10.79 -1.51 5.31
N MET A 136 -9.77 -2.34 5.51
CA MET A 136 -9.65 -3.23 6.68
C MET A 136 -8.94 -2.55 7.86
N ASN A 137 -8.35 -1.39 7.67
CA ASN A 137 -7.71 -0.63 8.73
C ASN A 137 -8.72 -0.01 9.69
N ALA A 138 -8.31 0.26 10.92
CA ALA A 138 -9.15 0.94 11.89
C ALA A 138 -9.58 2.33 11.37
N LYS A 139 -10.87 2.65 11.46
CA LYS A 139 -11.43 3.91 10.93
C LYS A 139 -10.81 5.16 11.54
N ASN A 140 -10.33 5.07 12.78
CA ASN A 140 -9.66 6.16 13.52
C ASN A 140 -8.15 6.23 13.24
N ALA A 141 -7.58 5.31 12.46
CA ALA A 141 -6.17 5.35 12.11
C ALA A 141 -5.88 6.57 11.22
N VAL A 142 -4.80 7.28 11.53
CA VAL A 142 -4.38 8.48 10.78
C VAL A 142 -3.54 8.04 9.58
N VAL A 143 -3.95 8.42 8.39
CA VAL A 143 -3.23 8.14 7.14
C VAL A 143 -2.19 9.22 6.89
N CYS A 144 -2.58 10.48 6.94
CA CYS A 144 -1.67 11.61 6.81
C CYS A 144 -2.08 12.76 7.74
N ALA A 145 -1.13 13.63 8.04
CA ALA A 145 -1.32 14.78 8.91
C ALA A 145 -0.47 15.95 8.44
N VAL A 146 -0.98 17.16 8.58
CA VAL A 146 -0.17 18.38 8.44
C VAL A 146 0.30 18.81 9.83
N GLN A 147 1.58 18.61 10.10
CA GLN A 147 2.19 18.97 11.37
C GLN A 147 2.54 20.44 11.43
N LEU A 148 2.34 21.04 12.60
CA LEU A 148 2.76 22.40 12.90
C LEU A 148 4.28 22.47 13.01
N THR A 149 4.91 23.28 12.18
CA THR A 149 6.34 23.59 12.31
C THR A 149 6.56 24.67 13.36
N ARG A 150 7.81 24.83 13.83
CA ARG A 150 8.16 25.91 14.79
C ARG A 150 7.86 27.30 14.19
N ALA A 151 8.07 27.48 12.89
CA ALA A 151 7.79 28.72 12.19
C ALA A 151 6.28 29.04 12.17
N ALA A 152 5.44 28.03 11.87
CA ALA A 152 4.00 28.18 11.85
C ALA A 152 3.41 28.47 13.26
N ARG A 153 3.99 27.88 14.32
CA ARG A 153 3.60 28.21 15.71
C ARG A 153 3.90 29.66 16.08
N GLY A 154 5.05 30.19 15.61
CA GLY A 154 5.41 31.61 15.87
C GLY A 154 4.51 32.61 15.14
N ALA A 155 3.98 32.24 13.97
CA ALA A 155 3.03 33.07 13.24
C ALA A 155 1.65 33.11 13.89
N GLN A 156 1.16 31.99 14.42
CA GLN A 156 -0.12 31.93 15.15
C GLN A 156 -0.09 32.60 16.52
N ALA A 157 1.08 32.67 17.18
CA ALA A 157 1.20 33.35 18.48
C ALA A 157 1.28 34.90 18.34
N LYS A 158 1.39 35.44 17.12
CA LYS A 158 1.42 36.87 16.84
C LYS A 158 0.11 37.44 16.29
N ALA A 159 -0.89 36.58 16.05
CA ALA A 159 -2.24 36.96 15.65
C ALA A 159 -3.21 36.84 16.82
#